data_9a3c4d6ef453d208e30b50c74511a67c
#
_entry.id   9a3c4d6ef453d208e30b50c74511a67c
#
_cell.length_a   1.000
_cell.length_b   1.000
_cell.length_c   1.000
_cell.angle_alpha   90.00
_cell.angle_beta   90.00
_cell.angle_gamma   90.00
#
_symmetry.space_group_name_H-M   'P 1'
#
loop_
_entity.id
_entity.type
_entity.pdbx_description
1 polymer ?
#
loop_
_entity_poly.entity_id
_entity_poly.type
_entity_poly.pdbx_seq_one_letter_code
_entity_poly.pdbx_strand_id
1 'polypeptide(L)'
;LQGVIRPGRRDPDRAFRPAFFHRLMDNAQNSSTLPRKPVGGICRVRLASARAFSPQSRFAEYELIDDRSAYVETLTADEGLLRVRHTLTLVFDKHQADAWFDRRWLERCATDGVVAAIETAAGERLRIGRSDRFGCEQALRLERFTFASGAAPGDRPTATLVLASEDTDRAQTDTDDYEED
;
A
#
# COMPACT_ATOMS: atom_id res chain seq x y z
N LEU A 1 -51.38 -70.41 8.54
CA LEU A 1 -51.85 -69.15 9.16
C LEU A 1 -50.93 -68.06 8.69
N GLN A 2 -51.40 -67.32 7.64
CA GLN A 2 -50.67 -66.23 7.02
C GLN A 2 -51.00 -64.90 7.73
N GLY A 3 -49.96 -64.23 8.24
CA GLY A 3 -50.06 -62.89 8.81
C GLY A 3 -49.71 -61.85 7.76
N VAL A 4 -50.70 -61.09 7.36
CA VAL A 4 -50.59 -59.98 6.40
C VAL A 4 -50.03 -58.75 7.08
N ILE A 5 -48.85 -58.31 6.68
CA ILE A 5 -48.25 -57.05 7.10
C ILE A 5 -48.78 -55.92 6.21
N ARG A 6 -49.51 -54.95 6.80
CA ARG A 6 -49.97 -53.72 6.11
C ARG A 6 -48.81 -52.69 6.05
N PRO A 7 -48.54 -52.07 4.93
CA PRO A 7 -47.59 -50.97 4.82
C PRO A 7 -48.16 -49.66 5.44
N GLY A 8 -47.40 -49.11 6.34
CA GLY A 8 -47.69 -47.80 6.97
C GLY A 8 -47.71 -46.65 5.96
N ARG A 9 -48.76 -45.84 6.04
CA ARG A 9 -48.92 -44.59 5.31
C ARG A 9 -47.80 -43.63 5.69
N ARG A 10 -47.03 -43.17 4.70
CA ARG A 10 -46.12 -42.00 4.82
C ARG A 10 -46.99 -40.74 4.78
N ASP A 11 -46.87 -39.96 5.81
CA ASP A 11 -47.48 -38.63 5.95
C ASP A 11 -46.68 -37.63 5.11
N PRO A 12 -47.27 -36.96 4.08
CA PRO A 12 -46.55 -36.07 3.19
C PRO A 12 -46.30 -34.63 3.73
N ASP A 13 -46.71 -34.32 4.96
CA ASP A 13 -46.69 -32.95 5.48
C ASP A 13 -45.62 -32.64 6.51
N ARG A 14 -44.48 -33.39 6.52
CA ARG A 14 -43.30 -32.90 7.22
C ARG A 14 -42.54 -31.91 6.35
N ALA A 15 -43.08 -30.69 6.27
CA ALA A 15 -42.39 -29.53 5.75
C ALA A 15 -41.01 -29.42 6.42
N PHE A 16 -40.00 -29.60 5.60
CA PHE A 16 -38.60 -29.36 5.91
C PHE A 16 -38.44 -27.87 6.21
N ARG A 17 -38.45 -27.49 7.49
CA ARG A 17 -38.09 -26.14 7.91
C ARG A 17 -36.57 -26.04 7.92
N PRO A 18 -35.95 -25.27 7.02
CA PRO A 18 -34.51 -25.02 7.12
C PRO A 18 -34.30 -24.01 8.25
N ALA A 19 -33.86 -24.53 9.41
CA ALA A 19 -33.45 -23.72 10.57
C ALA A 19 -32.14 -22.91 10.31
N PHE A 20 -31.75 -22.76 9.04
CA PHE A 20 -30.50 -22.11 8.66
C PHE A 20 -30.65 -20.68 8.17
N PHE A 21 -31.89 -20.17 7.99
CA PHE A 21 -32.10 -18.83 7.42
C PHE A 21 -32.24 -17.70 8.43
N HIS A 22 -32.37 -18.00 9.74
CA HIS A 22 -32.54 -16.96 10.76
C HIS A 22 -31.24 -16.41 11.37
N ARG A 23 -30.06 -16.98 11.03
CA ARG A 23 -28.78 -16.51 11.59
C ARG A 23 -27.96 -15.62 10.65
N LEU A 24 -28.45 -15.39 9.44
CA LEU A 24 -27.78 -14.55 8.44
C LEU A 24 -28.38 -13.13 8.32
N MET A 25 -29.47 -12.83 9.01
CA MET A 25 -30.07 -11.49 8.95
C MET A 25 -29.76 -10.57 10.13
N ASP A 26 -29.20 -11.08 11.24
CA ASP A 26 -28.88 -10.23 12.39
C ASP A 26 -27.50 -9.56 12.33
N ASN A 27 -26.70 -9.83 11.27
CA ASN A 27 -25.38 -9.19 11.10
C ASN A 27 -25.39 -8.08 10.04
N ALA A 28 -26.53 -7.71 9.47
CA ALA A 28 -26.67 -6.70 8.42
C ALA A 28 -27.07 -5.31 8.93
N GLN A 29 -27.16 -5.10 10.24
CA GLN A 29 -27.70 -3.84 10.78
C GLN A 29 -26.70 -2.93 11.49
N ASN A 30 -25.38 -3.17 11.40
CA ASN A 30 -24.42 -2.26 12.06
C ASN A 30 -23.19 -1.91 11.24
N SER A 31 -23.29 -1.79 9.94
CA SER A 31 -22.25 -1.11 9.15
C SER A 31 -22.88 -0.06 8.25
N SER A 32 -23.20 1.08 8.83
CA SER A 32 -23.44 2.34 8.11
C SER A 32 -22.13 2.92 7.57
N THR A 33 -21.23 2.09 7.04
CA THR A 33 -20.15 2.53 6.19
C THR A 33 -20.65 2.44 4.76
N LEU A 34 -21.18 3.57 4.27
CA LEU A 34 -21.27 3.80 2.82
C LEU A 34 -19.94 3.33 2.21
N PRO A 35 -19.97 2.54 1.11
CA PRO A 35 -18.75 2.14 0.45
C PRO A 35 -17.97 3.42 0.15
N ARG A 36 -16.83 3.62 0.82
CA ARG A 36 -15.97 4.75 0.54
C ARG A 36 -15.56 4.63 -0.91
N LYS A 37 -15.82 5.67 -1.70
CA LYS A 37 -15.34 5.74 -3.07
C LYS A 37 -13.83 5.47 -3.01
N PRO A 38 -13.30 4.50 -3.78
CA PRO A 38 -11.88 4.24 -3.77
C PRO A 38 -11.15 5.51 -4.21
N VAL A 39 -10.36 6.06 -3.33
CA VAL A 39 -9.54 7.25 -3.59
C VAL A 39 -8.12 6.73 -3.77
N GLY A 40 -7.55 6.96 -4.96
CA GLY A 40 -6.15 6.63 -5.23
C GLY A 40 -5.21 7.74 -4.76
N GLY A 41 -3.90 7.43 -4.77
CA GLY A 41 -2.85 8.38 -4.42
C GLY A 41 -2.24 8.12 -3.04
N ILE A 42 -1.18 8.88 -2.74
CA ILE A 42 -0.45 8.85 -1.47
C ILE A 42 -0.75 10.14 -0.74
N CYS A 43 -1.22 10.04 0.51
CA CYS A 43 -1.49 11.22 1.34
C CYS A 43 -0.36 11.52 2.32
N ARG A 44 0.47 10.55 2.67
CA ARG A 44 1.61 10.75 3.58
C ARG A 44 2.81 9.94 3.10
N VAL A 45 4.02 10.54 3.17
CA VAL A 45 5.28 9.86 2.89
C VAL A 45 6.31 10.21 3.93
N ARG A 46 7.03 9.18 4.35
CA ARG A 46 8.19 9.29 5.25
C ARG A 46 9.33 8.49 4.65
N LEU A 47 10.52 9.08 4.63
CA LEU A 47 11.72 8.45 4.07
C LEU A 47 12.80 8.33 5.14
N ALA A 48 13.52 7.21 5.12
CA ALA A 48 14.70 6.97 5.94
C ALA A 48 15.84 6.43 5.08
N SER A 49 17.10 6.73 5.44
CA SER A 49 18.27 6.18 4.76
C SER A 49 18.34 4.67 4.95
N ALA A 50 18.56 3.92 3.87
CA ALA A 50 18.72 2.47 3.94
C ALA A 50 20.05 2.04 4.55
N ARG A 51 21.11 2.85 4.44
CA ARG A 51 22.49 2.52 4.88
C ARG A 51 22.60 2.20 6.37
N ALA A 52 21.85 2.89 7.22
CA ALA A 52 21.90 2.74 8.66
C ALA A 52 20.49 2.45 9.23
N PHE A 53 19.65 1.79 8.45
CA PHE A 53 18.27 1.53 8.83
C PHE A 53 18.21 0.51 9.97
N SER A 54 17.51 0.89 11.03
CA SER A 54 17.10 0.01 12.12
C SER A 54 15.60 0.20 12.38
N PRO A 55 14.94 -0.70 13.11
CA PRO A 55 13.54 -0.50 13.48
C PRO A 55 13.26 0.82 14.21
N GLN A 56 14.28 1.36 14.90
CA GLN A 56 14.21 2.65 15.61
C GLN A 56 14.68 3.84 14.76
N SER A 57 14.94 3.64 13.46
CA SER A 57 15.38 4.73 12.58
C SER A 57 14.29 5.79 12.47
N ARG A 58 14.69 7.05 12.62
CA ARG A 58 13.78 8.17 12.41
C ARG A 58 13.50 8.33 10.92
N PHE A 59 12.23 8.33 10.59
CA PHE A 59 11.75 8.72 9.28
C PHE A 59 11.59 10.23 9.22
N ALA A 60 12.03 10.85 8.14
CA ALA A 60 11.70 12.23 7.84
C ALA A 60 10.40 12.26 7.05
N GLU A 61 9.44 13.04 7.52
CA GLU A 61 8.16 13.25 6.83
C GLU A 61 8.28 14.40 5.82
N TYR A 62 7.64 14.25 4.67
CA TYR A 62 7.68 15.21 3.58
C TYR A 62 6.26 15.54 3.11
N GLU A 63 5.97 16.81 2.95
CA GLU A 63 4.68 17.30 2.47
C GLU A 63 4.57 17.12 0.96
N LEU A 64 3.51 16.44 0.53
CA LEU A 64 3.23 16.14 -0.86
C LEU A 64 2.28 17.18 -1.47
N ILE A 65 2.39 17.40 -2.77
CA ILE A 65 1.33 18.06 -3.52
C ILE A 65 0.24 17.02 -3.79
N ASP A 66 -1.00 17.37 -3.43
CA ASP A 66 -2.17 16.52 -3.55
C ASP A 66 -2.33 15.91 -4.95
N ASP A 67 -2.84 14.68 -5.02
CA ASP A 67 -3.31 13.96 -6.20
C ASP A 67 -2.27 13.62 -7.28
N ARG A 68 -0.98 13.87 -7.06
CA ARG A 68 0.07 13.64 -8.05
C ARG A 68 1.07 12.56 -7.67
N SER A 69 1.10 12.17 -6.41
CA SER A 69 2.01 11.14 -5.92
C SER A 69 1.37 9.75 -6.03
N ALA A 70 2.15 8.77 -6.48
CA ALA A 70 1.66 7.42 -6.74
C ALA A 70 2.69 6.36 -6.37
N TYR A 71 2.19 5.23 -5.93
CA TYR A 71 2.95 4.00 -5.76
C TYR A 71 2.42 2.93 -6.71
N VAL A 72 3.32 2.26 -7.40
CA VAL A 72 3.01 1.17 -8.32
C VAL A 72 3.87 -0.04 -7.98
N GLU A 73 3.23 -1.17 -7.77
CA GLU A 73 3.85 -2.48 -7.61
C GLU A 73 3.54 -3.32 -8.85
N THR A 74 4.58 -3.80 -9.53
CA THR A 74 4.46 -4.62 -10.73
C THR A 74 5.09 -5.97 -10.49
N LEU A 75 4.30 -7.04 -10.59
CA LEU A 75 4.77 -8.41 -10.51
C LEU A 75 4.98 -8.96 -11.92
N THR A 76 6.19 -9.47 -12.18
CA THR A 76 6.54 -10.12 -13.45
C THR A 76 7.06 -11.53 -13.17
N ALA A 77 6.66 -12.49 -14.00
CA ALA A 77 7.20 -13.84 -13.98
C ALA A 77 8.16 -13.99 -15.16
N ASP A 78 9.42 -14.28 -14.86
CA ASP A 78 10.47 -14.51 -15.84
C ASP A 78 11.17 -15.83 -15.53
N GLU A 79 11.18 -16.75 -16.49
CA GLU A 79 11.76 -18.09 -16.38
C GLU A 79 11.36 -18.85 -15.09
N GLY A 80 10.13 -18.65 -14.62
CA GLY A 80 9.59 -19.29 -13.40
C GLY A 80 9.97 -18.57 -12.10
N LEU A 81 10.69 -17.45 -12.17
CA LEU A 81 10.99 -16.59 -11.02
C LEU A 81 10.02 -15.41 -10.98
N LEU A 82 9.45 -15.15 -9.82
CA LEU A 82 8.63 -13.96 -9.59
C LEU A 82 9.54 -12.80 -9.19
N ARG A 83 9.43 -11.69 -9.93
CA ARG A 83 10.11 -10.42 -9.62
C ARG A 83 9.06 -9.36 -9.33
N VAL A 84 9.32 -8.55 -8.33
CA VAL A 84 8.47 -7.43 -7.93
C VAL A 84 9.23 -6.14 -8.17
N ARG A 85 8.69 -5.26 -8.99
CA ARG A 85 9.21 -3.90 -9.17
C ARG A 85 8.35 -2.92 -8.41
N HIS A 86 8.96 -2.18 -7.52
CA HIS A 86 8.36 -1.07 -6.80
C HIS A 86 8.75 0.23 -7.47
N THR A 87 7.77 1.07 -7.75
CA THR A 87 8.00 2.42 -8.28
C THR A 87 7.21 3.42 -7.45
N LEU A 88 7.90 4.35 -6.82
CA LEU A 88 7.35 5.40 -5.98
C LEU A 88 7.59 6.75 -6.65
N THR A 89 6.53 7.42 -7.08
CA THR A 89 6.56 8.76 -7.64
C THR A 89 6.01 9.75 -6.64
N LEU A 90 6.82 10.71 -6.23
CA LEU A 90 6.49 11.72 -5.23
C LEU A 90 6.59 13.11 -5.86
N VAL A 91 5.58 13.93 -5.67
CA VAL A 91 5.53 15.30 -6.22
C VAL A 91 5.45 16.31 -5.09
N PHE A 92 6.38 17.26 -5.11
CA PHE A 92 6.57 18.27 -4.08
C PHE A 92 6.48 19.67 -4.66
N ASP A 93 6.23 20.66 -3.81
CA ASP A 93 6.51 22.04 -4.14
C ASP A 93 8.01 22.22 -4.38
N LYS A 94 8.37 22.97 -5.45
CA LYS A 94 9.77 23.15 -5.83
C LYS A 94 10.61 23.77 -4.71
N HIS A 95 10.07 24.78 -4.01
CA HIS A 95 10.83 25.49 -2.97
C HIS A 95 11.10 24.60 -1.76
N GLN A 96 10.14 23.76 -1.39
CA GLN A 96 10.32 22.77 -0.32
C GLN A 96 11.32 21.71 -0.74
N ALA A 97 11.21 21.21 -1.99
CA ALA A 97 12.12 20.19 -2.52
C ALA A 97 13.58 20.69 -2.60
N ASP A 98 13.80 21.94 -2.97
CA ASP A 98 15.15 22.56 -2.98
C ASP A 98 15.78 22.57 -1.56
N ALA A 99 14.96 22.74 -0.51
CA ALA A 99 15.42 22.74 0.87
C ALA A 99 15.70 21.33 1.41
N TRP A 100 14.95 20.32 0.95
CA TRP A 100 15.02 18.95 1.46
C TRP A 100 16.02 18.07 0.71
N PHE A 101 16.11 18.24 -0.63
CA PHE A 101 16.81 17.33 -1.53
C PHE A 101 18.03 18.00 -2.15
N ASP A 102 19.05 18.23 -1.33
CA ASP A 102 20.33 18.69 -1.83
C ASP A 102 21.04 17.60 -2.66
N ARG A 103 22.07 18.00 -3.39
CA ARG A 103 22.86 17.08 -4.23
C ARG A 103 23.37 15.88 -3.45
N ARG A 104 23.83 16.07 -2.21
CA ARG A 104 24.39 15.00 -1.38
C ARG A 104 23.31 14.00 -0.97
N TRP A 105 22.11 14.49 -0.69
CA TRP A 105 20.97 13.63 -0.38
C TRP A 105 20.60 12.77 -1.60
N LEU A 106 20.52 13.38 -2.79
CA LEU A 106 20.22 12.69 -4.05
C LEU A 106 21.29 11.64 -4.39
N GLU A 107 22.58 11.96 -4.20
CA GLU A 107 23.68 11.02 -4.38
C GLU A 107 23.56 9.83 -3.42
N ARG A 108 23.23 10.05 -2.16
CA ARG A 108 22.97 8.96 -1.19
C ARG A 108 21.75 8.12 -1.56
N CYS A 109 20.67 8.73 -2.03
CA CYS A 109 19.52 7.99 -2.55
C CYS A 109 19.87 7.09 -3.74
N ALA A 110 20.76 7.55 -4.61
CA ALA A 110 21.19 6.78 -5.76
C ALA A 110 22.11 5.61 -5.38
N THR A 111 22.98 5.79 -4.37
CA THR A 111 23.99 4.79 -3.97
C THR A 111 23.50 3.86 -2.87
N ASP A 112 23.07 4.42 -1.76
CA ASP A 112 22.71 3.67 -0.54
C ASP A 112 21.22 3.26 -0.56
N GLY A 113 20.37 4.06 -1.21
CA GLY A 113 18.94 3.88 -1.25
C GLY A 113 18.22 4.43 -0.01
N VAL A 114 16.90 4.33 -0.04
CA VAL A 114 15.99 4.74 1.02
C VAL A 114 14.93 3.68 1.29
N VAL A 115 14.43 3.67 2.52
CA VAL A 115 13.21 2.96 2.91
C VAL A 115 12.10 4.00 2.99
N ALA A 116 10.97 3.71 2.36
CA ALA A 116 9.81 4.57 2.38
C ALA A 116 8.68 3.94 3.21
N ALA A 117 8.05 4.73 4.07
CA ALA A 117 6.78 4.42 4.69
C ALA A 117 5.74 5.36 4.07
N ILE A 118 4.71 4.81 3.46
CA ILE A 118 3.65 5.57 2.80
C ILE A 118 2.28 5.24 3.39
N GLU A 119 1.40 6.22 3.36
CA GLU A 119 -0.01 6.05 3.63
C GLU A 119 -0.79 6.43 2.38
N THR A 120 -1.62 5.50 1.90
CA THR A 120 -2.47 5.74 0.75
C THR A 120 -3.75 6.45 1.16
N ALA A 121 -4.40 7.11 0.22
CA ALA A 121 -5.70 7.73 0.47
C ALA A 121 -6.81 6.71 0.83
N ALA A 122 -6.59 5.42 0.57
CA ALA A 122 -7.44 4.32 1.02
C ALA A 122 -7.19 3.93 2.50
N GLY A 123 -6.16 4.50 3.14
CA GLY A 123 -5.77 4.19 4.52
C GLY A 123 -4.83 2.99 4.65
N GLU A 124 -4.28 2.51 3.55
CA GLU A 124 -3.26 1.45 3.59
C GLU A 124 -1.92 2.05 3.97
N ARG A 125 -1.25 1.45 4.95
CA ARG A 125 0.12 1.80 5.34
C ARG A 125 1.08 0.75 4.80
N LEU A 126 2.03 1.18 3.98
CA LEU A 126 2.99 0.29 3.33
C LEU A 126 4.42 0.73 3.62
N ARG A 127 5.29 -0.25 3.85
CA ARG A 127 6.74 -0.08 3.95
C ARG A 127 7.40 -0.67 2.71
N ILE A 128 8.24 0.11 2.04
CA ILE A 128 8.85 -0.22 0.76
C ILE A 128 10.35 -0.04 0.87
N GLY A 129 11.12 -0.94 0.25
CA GLY A 129 12.58 -0.89 0.24
C GLY A 129 13.24 -1.58 1.44
N ARG A 130 12.46 -2.34 2.23
CA ARG A 130 12.94 -3.25 3.25
C ARG A 130 12.09 -4.49 3.28
N SER A 131 12.71 -5.65 3.34
CA SER A 131 12.04 -6.91 3.62
C SER A 131 12.59 -7.57 4.90
N ASP A 132 11.80 -8.44 5.52
CA ASP A 132 12.26 -9.19 6.71
C ASP A 132 13.33 -10.21 6.34
N ARG A 133 13.35 -10.65 5.08
CA ARG A 133 14.28 -11.66 4.59
C ARG A 133 15.63 -11.07 4.18
N PHE A 134 15.63 -9.91 3.51
CA PHE A 134 16.80 -9.32 2.89
C PHE A 134 17.23 -7.98 3.51
N GLY A 135 16.52 -7.53 4.54
CA GLY A 135 16.79 -6.23 5.14
C GLY A 135 16.59 -5.10 4.14
N CYS A 136 17.59 -4.25 3.97
CA CYS A 136 17.57 -3.12 3.04
C CYS A 136 18.41 -3.34 1.76
N GLU A 137 18.74 -4.57 1.42
CA GLU A 137 19.53 -4.85 0.20
C GLU A 137 18.80 -4.40 -1.07
N GLN A 138 17.48 -4.43 -1.04
CA GLN A 138 16.59 -4.04 -2.13
C GLN A 138 15.90 -2.68 -1.84
N ALA A 139 16.63 -1.76 -1.22
CA ALA A 139 16.15 -0.42 -0.93
C ALA A 139 15.76 0.33 -2.21
N LEU A 140 14.78 1.23 -2.07
CA LEU A 140 14.40 2.15 -3.14
C LEU A 140 15.58 3.06 -3.51
N ARG A 141 15.93 3.15 -4.78
CA ARG A 141 17.00 4.00 -5.28
C ARG A 141 16.45 5.08 -6.19
N LEU A 142 17.19 6.17 -6.27
CA LEU A 142 16.85 7.28 -7.15
C LEU A 142 16.90 6.81 -8.61
N GLU A 143 15.76 6.85 -9.29
CA GLU A 143 15.67 6.66 -10.74
C GLU A 143 15.71 7.99 -11.47
N ARG A 144 14.96 8.99 -10.98
CA ARG A 144 14.86 10.32 -11.60
C ARG A 144 14.47 11.37 -10.58
N PHE A 145 15.05 12.56 -10.74
CA PHE A 145 14.63 13.78 -10.06
C PHE A 145 14.46 14.90 -11.08
N THR A 146 13.29 15.53 -11.11
CA THR A 146 12.94 16.51 -12.14
C THR A 146 12.32 17.75 -11.51
N PHE A 147 12.77 18.91 -11.94
CA PHE A 147 12.12 20.18 -11.66
C PHE A 147 11.29 20.63 -12.85
N ALA A 148 10.10 21.13 -12.61
CA ALA A 148 9.22 21.73 -13.60
C ALA A 148 8.79 23.12 -13.12
N SER A 149 9.00 24.13 -13.99
CA SER A 149 8.63 25.52 -13.68
C SER A 149 7.12 25.79 -13.83
N GLY A 150 6.38 24.83 -14.43
CA GLY A 150 5.05 25.05 -14.97
C GLY A 150 5.09 25.48 -16.44
N ALA A 151 3.97 25.33 -17.16
CA ALA A 151 3.84 25.64 -18.58
C ALA A 151 3.17 26.99 -18.81
N ALA A 152 2.33 27.46 -17.89
CA ALA A 152 1.60 28.72 -17.98
C ALA A 152 1.91 29.66 -16.80
N PRO A 153 1.72 30.98 -16.98
CA PRO A 153 1.74 31.93 -15.88
C PRO A 153 0.69 31.52 -14.82
N GLY A 154 1.11 31.28 -13.59
CA GLY A 154 0.23 30.84 -12.51
C GLY A 154 0.32 29.35 -12.21
N ASP A 155 0.98 28.55 -13.04
CA ASP A 155 1.28 27.16 -12.70
C ASP A 155 2.24 27.10 -11.53
N ARG A 156 1.94 26.19 -10.59
CA ARG A 156 2.81 25.96 -9.42
C ARG A 156 4.05 25.18 -9.86
N PRO A 157 5.27 25.69 -9.60
CA PRO A 157 6.48 24.94 -9.90
C PRO A 157 6.58 23.70 -9.00
N THR A 158 6.97 22.57 -9.57
CA THR A 158 7.00 21.29 -8.90
C THR A 158 8.34 20.59 -9.01
N ALA A 159 8.64 19.74 -8.04
CA ALA A 159 9.72 18.76 -8.11
C ALA A 159 9.13 17.35 -8.06
N THR A 160 9.60 16.48 -8.94
CA THR A 160 9.18 15.09 -8.99
C THR A 160 10.36 14.19 -8.68
N LEU A 161 10.23 13.38 -7.63
CA LEU A 161 11.18 12.36 -7.21
C LEU A 161 10.62 10.99 -7.59
N VAL A 162 11.35 10.23 -8.40
CA VAL A 162 11.01 8.86 -8.76
C VAL A 162 12.05 7.94 -8.14
N LEU A 163 11.58 7.05 -7.28
CA LEU A 163 12.37 6.02 -6.63
C LEU A 163 11.89 4.66 -7.13
N ALA A 164 12.82 3.74 -7.37
CA ALA A 164 12.48 2.39 -7.77
C ALA A 164 13.38 1.35 -7.10
N SER A 165 12.86 0.14 -6.96
CA SER A 165 13.61 -1.06 -6.58
C SER A 165 13.07 -2.29 -7.28
N GLU A 166 13.90 -3.30 -7.41
CA GLU A 166 13.49 -4.64 -7.79
C GLU A 166 13.66 -5.55 -6.58
N ASP A 167 12.60 -6.27 -6.25
CA ASP A 167 12.52 -7.12 -5.07
C ASP A 167 11.95 -8.50 -5.47
N THR A 168 12.06 -9.45 -4.58
CA THR A 168 11.32 -10.71 -4.61
C THR A 168 10.05 -10.66 -3.80
N ASP A 169 9.95 -9.71 -2.88
CA ASP A 169 8.87 -9.57 -1.93
C ASP A 169 7.99 -8.36 -2.27
N ARG A 170 6.71 -8.48 -1.99
CA ARG A 170 5.76 -7.37 -2.08
C ARG A 170 5.99 -6.36 -0.97
N ALA A 171 5.47 -5.14 -1.14
CA ALA A 171 5.47 -4.14 -0.09
C ALA A 171 4.82 -4.70 1.18
N GLN A 172 5.48 -4.47 2.31
CA GLN A 172 4.99 -4.94 3.60
C GLN A 172 3.98 -3.95 4.18
N THR A 173 2.97 -4.47 4.87
CA THR A 173 2.08 -3.60 5.67
C THR A 173 2.89 -3.01 6.81
N ASP A 174 2.87 -1.70 6.94
CA ASP A 174 3.52 -0.99 8.03
C ASP A 174 2.61 -1.01 9.26
N THR A 175 3.02 -1.77 10.27
CA THR A 175 2.27 -1.94 11.54
C THR A 175 2.83 -1.07 12.66
N ASP A 176 3.93 -0.35 12.44
CA ASP A 176 4.49 0.51 13.46
C ASP A 176 3.59 1.71 13.68
N ASP A 177 3.00 1.81 14.86
CA ASP A 177 2.36 3.02 15.35
C ASP A 177 3.48 4.02 15.67
N TYR A 178 3.70 4.94 14.75
CA TYR A 178 4.57 6.07 15.03
C TYR A 178 3.82 6.99 15.96
N GLU A 179 4.19 7.01 17.24
CA GLU A 179 3.69 7.98 18.20
C GLU A 179 3.98 9.38 17.62
N GLU A 180 2.93 10.15 17.43
CA GLU A 180 3.01 11.57 17.09
C GLU A 180 3.49 12.29 18.37
N ASP A 181 4.74 12.76 18.37
CA ASP A 181 5.25 13.69 19.39
C ASP A 181 4.76 15.12 19.13
#